data_70c291b0a93725d72b613f6bb26d6262
#
_entry.id   70c291b0a93725d72b613f6bb26d6262
#
_cell.length_a   1.000
_cell.length_b   1.000
_cell.length_c   1.000
_cell.angle_alpha   90.00
_cell.angle_beta   90.00
_cell.angle_gamma   90.00
#
_symmetry.space_group_name_H-M   'P 1'
#
loop_
_entity.id
_entity.type
_entity.pdbx_description
1 polymer ?
#
loop_
_entity_poly.entity_id
_entity_poly.type
_entity_poly.pdbx_seq_one_letter_code
_entity_poly.pdbx_strand_id
1 'polypeptide(L)'
;MARTLFSNTIEKLPTKRLPFRPRTIAIILFLLALTAFAVWYFMRGQSTADWQKNTAKVQRGSVTVEIIATGTIRPVNEIKVSPKFVGLIKKLYVKQGDLVKEGQVLARMDDSNLVGQIEAARGSYLMTQDTYNKILHGNRPQEVAISKFQERRAKEIVRQAEHNVIRLKAQLESMQQQSIRDDTIAVRQTYLESEGAASDQDRLNAETQAKMTSSSYEAAKRELAQAEAALAQNKSELAAADEQYELSRIGNREEDILSAKHAVEQSKGILDNLLSQLNDMTIKAPFAGVITQKYADAGAIVTPTTSASAPSTTSSATSSSIVALAGTLEMVAQVAETDIGKVEIGQNVDIISNAYPDKTFHGSVTQIAPEAVVNQNVTTFEVHSTINDDDRGRLLSGMNVSAHFSCGTLDNALLVPTVCIVSRHGKSGVLIPAADGTPTFKHVRVGPTSGTNTVINRGLKEGDLVFLGLDKDQLQKQGYNSESGSGGGRGGGGFGGGRGGGVGTSAPIPRSLAH
;
A
#
# COMPACT_ATOMS: atom_id res chain seq x y z
N MET A 1 23.65 8.98 89.15
CA MET A 1 23.20 9.31 90.52
C MET A 1 22.33 8.20 91.04
N ALA A 2 22.70 7.70 92.13
CA ALA A 2 22.21 7.05 93.36
C ALA A 2 21.64 5.63 93.09
N ARG A 3 22.35 4.53 93.42
CA ARG A 3 22.79 4.02 94.75
C ARG A 3 21.65 4.07 95.79
N THR A 4 21.14 2.93 96.26
CA THR A 4 21.43 2.27 97.52
C THR A 4 20.28 1.32 97.90
N LEU A 5 20.61 0.13 98.26
CA LEU A 5 20.59 -0.54 99.57
C LEU A 5 19.27 -1.25 99.94
N PHE A 6 19.27 -2.53 100.26
CA PHE A 6 19.23 -3.19 101.56
C PHE A 6 19.12 -4.69 101.29
N SER A 7 20.06 -5.55 101.62
CA SER A 7 20.52 -6.10 102.89
C SER A 7 19.48 -6.94 103.65
N ASN A 8 19.77 -8.27 103.68
CA ASN A 8 19.61 -9.24 104.77
C ASN A 8 18.29 -9.39 105.54
N THR A 9 17.73 -10.60 105.42
CA THR A 9 17.52 -11.34 106.75
C THR A 9 17.36 -12.84 106.41
N ILE A 10 18.29 -13.66 107.01
CA ILE A 10 18.22 -15.11 107.12
C ILE A 10 17.37 -15.43 108.32
N GLU A 11 16.26 -16.12 108.10
CA GLU A 11 15.55 -16.69 109.25
C GLU A 11 15.49 -18.23 109.15
N LYS A 12 16.10 -18.88 110.07
CA LYS A 12 16.16 -20.32 110.23
C LYS A 12 14.79 -20.85 110.63
N LEU A 13 14.26 -21.81 109.92
CA LEU A 13 13.15 -22.64 110.39
C LEU A 13 13.57 -24.09 110.56
N PRO A 14 13.00 -24.74 111.55
CA PRO A 14 13.53 -25.97 112.13
C PRO A 14 13.17 -27.22 111.35
N THR A 15 14.12 -28.13 111.30
CA THR A 15 13.97 -29.46 110.67
C THR A 15 13.04 -30.34 111.54
N LYS A 16 11.81 -30.57 111.03
CA LYS A 16 10.97 -31.67 111.47
C LYS A 16 11.22 -32.91 110.63
N ARG A 17 11.89 -33.89 111.10
CA ARG A 17 12.01 -35.23 110.50
C ARG A 17 10.68 -35.96 110.68
N LEU A 18 10.03 -36.26 109.50
CA LEU A 18 8.89 -37.17 109.45
C LEU A 18 9.40 -38.60 109.24
N PRO A 19 8.92 -39.60 109.92
CA PRO A 19 9.33 -40.99 109.73
C PRO A 19 8.60 -41.59 108.52
N PHE A 20 9.30 -41.66 107.34
CA PHE A 20 8.77 -42.36 106.15
C PHE A 20 8.90 -43.88 106.36
N ARG A 21 7.77 -44.55 106.40
CA ARG A 21 7.68 -46.02 106.38
C ARG A 21 8.03 -46.51 105.00
N PRO A 22 8.87 -47.60 104.79
CA PRO A 22 9.36 -48.03 103.46
C PRO A 22 8.25 -48.41 102.46
N ARG A 23 7.04 -48.65 102.89
CA ARG A 23 5.86 -48.93 102.03
C ARG A 23 5.33 -47.70 101.33
N THR A 24 5.50 -46.50 101.80
CA THR A 24 5.04 -45.24 101.15
C THR A 24 5.99 -44.84 100.08
N ILE A 25 7.28 -45.11 100.20
CA ILE A 25 8.27 -44.85 99.10
C ILE A 25 8.04 -45.75 97.92
N ALA A 26 7.70 -47.02 98.15
CA ALA A 26 7.41 -47.96 97.09
C ALA A 26 6.15 -47.57 96.28
N ILE A 27 5.12 -47.02 96.94
CA ILE A 27 3.90 -46.54 96.27
C ILE A 27 4.17 -45.27 95.41
N ILE A 28 4.99 -44.37 95.95
CA ILE A 28 5.35 -43.13 95.19
C ILE A 28 6.22 -43.47 93.96
N LEU A 29 7.18 -44.40 94.08
CA LEU A 29 7.99 -44.86 92.96
C LEU A 29 7.14 -45.63 91.94
N PHE A 30 6.14 -46.39 92.32
CA PHE A 30 5.23 -47.09 91.44
C PHE A 30 4.31 -46.09 90.69
N LEU A 31 3.82 -45.07 91.41
CA LEU A 31 3.02 -44.00 90.77
C LEU A 31 3.88 -43.14 89.77
N LEU A 32 5.16 -42.87 90.16
CA LEU A 32 6.08 -42.18 89.26
C LEU A 32 6.42 -43.05 88.01
N ALA A 33 6.61 -44.34 88.18
CA ALA A 33 6.82 -45.26 87.06
C ALA A 33 5.56 -45.38 86.18
N LEU A 34 4.37 -45.37 86.77
CA LEU A 34 3.10 -45.43 86.02
C LEU A 34 2.84 -44.11 85.23
N THR A 35 3.16 -42.95 85.87
CA THR A 35 3.06 -41.65 85.19
C THR A 35 4.13 -41.51 84.07
N ALA A 36 5.35 -41.96 84.29
CA ALA A 36 6.39 -41.99 83.27
C ALA A 36 6.03 -42.93 82.16
N PHE A 37 5.42 -44.09 82.44
CA PHE A 37 4.92 -45.00 81.42
C PHE A 37 3.71 -44.41 80.63
N ALA A 38 2.81 -43.76 81.35
CA ALA A 38 1.67 -43.06 80.69
C ALA A 38 2.13 -41.88 79.79
N VAL A 39 3.10 -41.08 80.30
CA VAL A 39 3.70 -40.00 79.50
C VAL A 39 4.46 -40.56 78.25
N TRP A 40 5.25 -41.64 78.50
CA TRP A 40 5.95 -42.31 77.36
C TRP A 40 4.97 -42.95 76.37
N TYR A 41 3.86 -43.56 76.86
CA TYR A 41 2.81 -44.11 76.01
C TYR A 41 2.05 -43.02 75.25
N PHE A 42 1.76 -41.88 75.90
CA PHE A 42 1.09 -40.73 75.26
C PHE A 42 1.99 -39.98 74.30
N MET A 43 3.29 -39.86 74.55
CA MET A 43 4.26 -39.24 73.62
C MET A 43 4.56 -40.14 72.43
N ARG A 44 4.39 -41.45 72.53
CA ARG A 44 4.59 -42.38 71.41
C ARG A 44 3.43 -42.39 70.40
N GLY A 45 2.26 -41.88 70.81
CA GLY A 45 1.01 -41.84 70.01
C GLY A 45 0.84 -40.60 69.13
N GLN A 46 1.70 -39.57 69.24
CA GLN A 46 1.47 -38.28 68.58
C GLN A 46 2.29 -38.00 67.31
N SER A 47 3.12 -38.90 66.82
CA SER A 47 3.97 -38.59 65.61
C SER A 47 3.45 -39.07 64.27
N THR A 48 2.19 -39.54 64.16
CA THR A 48 1.67 -40.13 62.93
C THR A 48 0.60 -39.30 62.17
N ALA A 49 0.18 -38.13 62.71
CA ALA A 49 -0.94 -37.38 62.07
C ALA A 49 -0.56 -36.06 61.39
N ASP A 50 0.66 -35.55 61.56
CA ASP A 50 1.00 -34.21 61.02
C ASP A 50 1.38 -34.18 59.52
N TRP A 51 1.86 -35.29 58.98
CA TRP A 51 2.20 -35.33 57.53
C TRP A 51 0.95 -35.29 56.64
N GLN A 52 -0.21 -35.77 57.13
CA GLN A 52 -1.46 -35.72 56.33
C GLN A 52 -1.99 -34.31 56.13
N LYS A 53 -1.66 -33.36 57.02
CA LYS A 53 -2.06 -31.95 56.90
C LYS A 53 -1.29 -31.22 55.79
N ASN A 54 -0.11 -31.69 55.42
CA ASN A 54 0.78 -31.08 54.45
C ASN A 54 0.81 -31.88 53.12
N THR A 55 -0.25 -32.63 52.79
CA THR A 55 -0.35 -33.38 51.54
C THR A 55 -1.52 -32.92 50.70
N ALA A 56 -1.34 -32.86 49.39
CA ALA A 56 -2.39 -32.66 48.40
C ALA A 56 -2.72 -34.00 47.73
N LYS A 57 -3.99 -34.21 47.44
CA LYS A 57 -4.44 -35.39 46.71
C LYS A 57 -4.40 -35.11 45.22
N VAL A 58 -3.77 -35.99 44.45
CA VAL A 58 -3.77 -35.94 42.99
C VAL A 58 -5.19 -36.16 42.50
N GLN A 59 -5.71 -35.17 41.75
CA GLN A 59 -7.08 -35.18 41.21
C GLN A 59 -7.02 -35.11 39.69
N ARG A 60 -8.07 -35.63 39.05
CA ARG A 60 -8.28 -35.39 37.64
C ARG A 60 -9.11 -34.14 37.45
N GLY A 61 -8.71 -33.36 36.47
CA GLY A 61 -9.43 -32.15 36.06
C GLY A 61 -9.14 -31.77 34.62
N SER A 62 -9.87 -30.80 34.13
CA SER A 62 -9.58 -30.15 32.87
C SER A 62 -8.66 -28.97 33.10
N VAL A 63 -7.68 -28.80 32.24
CA VAL A 63 -6.74 -27.68 32.26
C VAL A 63 -6.65 -27.06 30.88
N THR A 64 -6.87 -25.76 30.81
CA THR A 64 -6.63 -24.99 29.62
C THR A 64 -5.13 -24.75 29.47
N VAL A 65 -4.57 -25.17 28.36
CA VAL A 65 -3.17 -24.90 28.04
C VAL A 65 -3.12 -23.50 27.40
N GLU A 66 -2.42 -22.60 28.05
CA GLU A 66 -2.23 -21.23 27.55
C GLU A 66 -0.77 -21.01 27.20
N ILE A 67 -0.54 -20.32 26.09
CA ILE A 67 0.78 -19.78 25.73
C ILE A 67 0.73 -18.28 26.01
N ILE A 68 1.66 -17.81 26.82
CA ILE A 68 1.80 -16.40 27.14
C ILE A 68 2.95 -15.83 26.30
N ALA A 69 2.66 -14.81 25.52
CA ALA A 69 3.65 -14.11 24.73
C ALA A 69 3.54 -12.60 24.95
N THR A 70 4.67 -11.91 24.85
CA THR A 70 4.67 -10.44 24.85
C THR A 70 4.33 -9.93 23.46
N GLY A 71 3.52 -8.88 23.40
CA GLY A 71 3.12 -8.27 22.16
C GLY A 71 3.04 -6.75 22.25
N THR A 72 2.77 -6.14 21.11
CA THR A 72 2.52 -4.70 20.99
C THR A 72 1.29 -4.46 20.14
N ILE A 73 0.54 -3.42 20.48
CA ILE A 73 -0.56 -2.95 19.64
C ILE A 73 0.03 -2.12 18.49
N ARG A 74 -0.29 -2.49 17.26
CA ARG A 74 0.15 -1.78 16.05
C ARG A 74 -1.03 -1.54 15.12
N PRO A 75 -0.99 -0.52 14.25
CA PRO A 75 -1.97 -0.41 13.19
C PRO A 75 -1.68 -1.45 12.09
N VAL A 76 -2.73 -2.05 11.53
CA VAL A 76 -2.63 -2.96 10.37
C VAL A 76 -1.97 -2.25 9.18
N ASN A 77 -2.37 -1.00 8.95
CA ASN A 77 -1.80 -0.15 7.92
C ASN A 77 -1.41 1.20 8.54
N GLU A 78 -0.18 1.62 8.32
CA GLU A 78 0.29 2.96 8.68
C GLU A 78 0.99 3.58 7.48
N ILE A 79 0.53 4.75 7.07
CA ILE A 79 1.15 5.49 5.98
C ILE A 79 1.40 6.94 6.38
N LYS A 80 2.49 7.49 5.87
CA LYS A 80 2.76 8.91 5.90
C LYS A 80 2.22 9.53 4.61
N VAL A 81 1.16 10.32 4.73
CA VAL A 81 0.53 10.99 3.59
C VAL A 81 1.40 12.16 3.17
N SER A 82 1.92 12.08 1.95
CA SER A 82 2.80 13.08 1.34
C SER A 82 2.14 13.67 0.09
N PRO A 83 2.46 14.91 -0.28
CA PRO A 83 1.99 15.47 -1.53
C PRO A 83 2.73 14.85 -2.71
N LYS A 84 2.12 14.89 -3.91
CA LYS A 84 2.78 14.47 -5.16
C LYS A 84 3.66 15.55 -5.76
N PHE A 85 3.38 16.82 -5.44
CA PHE A 85 4.11 18.00 -5.93
C PHE A 85 4.55 18.89 -4.77
N VAL A 86 5.61 19.62 -5.01
CA VAL A 86 6.08 20.65 -4.06
C VAL A 86 5.07 21.79 -4.01
N GLY A 87 4.71 22.24 -2.81
CA GLY A 87 3.80 23.37 -2.66
C GLY A 87 3.55 23.78 -1.22
N LEU A 88 2.86 24.89 -1.07
CA LEU A 88 2.44 25.45 0.20
C LEU A 88 1.11 24.81 0.64
N ILE A 89 0.97 24.44 1.90
CA ILE A 89 -0.32 24.03 2.48
C ILE A 89 -1.16 25.29 2.74
N LYS A 90 -2.21 25.46 1.95
CA LYS A 90 -3.17 26.57 2.14
C LYS A 90 -4.05 26.34 3.36
N LYS A 91 -4.53 25.11 3.55
CA LYS A 91 -5.40 24.75 4.67
C LYS A 91 -5.25 23.28 5.04
N LEU A 92 -5.19 23.02 6.35
CA LEU A 92 -5.24 21.67 6.93
C LEU A 92 -6.59 21.51 7.64
N TYR A 93 -7.30 20.42 7.34
CA TYR A 93 -8.67 20.19 7.83
C TYR A 93 -8.72 19.22 9.01
N VAL A 94 -7.60 18.58 9.34
CA VAL A 94 -7.52 17.53 10.36
C VAL A 94 -6.47 17.84 11.41
N LYS A 95 -6.68 17.30 12.61
CA LYS A 95 -5.76 17.36 13.75
C LYS A 95 -5.31 15.97 14.14
N GLN A 96 -4.25 15.90 14.92
CA GLN A 96 -3.82 14.65 15.54
C GLN A 96 -4.94 14.11 16.45
N GLY A 97 -5.25 12.82 16.33
CA GLY A 97 -6.34 12.14 17.03
C GLY A 97 -7.68 12.12 16.28
N ASP A 98 -7.83 12.86 15.18
CA ASP A 98 -9.07 12.87 14.40
C ASP A 98 -9.28 11.53 13.67
N LEU A 99 -10.52 11.06 13.68
CA LEU A 99 -10.96 9.91 12.90
C LEU A 99 -11.39 10.40 11.51
N VAL A 100 -10.84 9.81 10.47
CA VAL A 100 -11.11 10.17 9.07
C VAL A 100 -11.63 8.98 8.29
N LYS A 101 -12.49 9.26 7.30
CA LYS A 101 -13.02 8.29 6.36
C LYS A 101 -12.15 8.23 5.10
N GLU A 102 -12.21 7.13 4.38
CA GLU A 102 -11.61 7.02 3.05
C GLU A 102 -12.13 8.14 2.11
N GLY A 103 -11.22 8.76 1.36
CA GLY A 103 -11.54 9.87 0.46
C GLY A 103 -11.76 11.23 1.15
N GLN A 104 -11.78 11.30 2.49
CA GLN A 104 -11.93 12.56 3.22
C GLN A 104 -10.73 13.48 2.95
N VAL A 105 -11.03 14.78 2.72
CA VAL A 105 -10.00 15.79 2.49
C VAL A 105 -9.25 16.06 3.79
N LEU A 106 -7.93 15.86 3.75
CA LEU A 106 -7.01 16.10 4.86
C LEU A 106 -6.39 17.50 4.78
N ALA A 107 -5.90 17.87 3.60
CA ALA A 107 -5.26 19.15 3.36
C ALA A 107 -5.55 19.66 1.94
N ARG A 108 -5.48 20.95 1.76
CA ARG A 108 -5.51 21.61 0.47
C ARG A 108 -4.24 22.44 0.30
N MET A 109 -3.54 22.20 -0.79
CA MET A 109 -2.38 22.98 -1.19
C MET A 109 -2.81 24.28 -1.90
N ASP A 110 -1.89 25.21 -2.07
CA ASP A 110 -2.14 26.43 -2.82
C ASP A 110 -2.17 26.16 -4.32
N ASP A 111 -3.34 26.33 -4.90
CA ASP A 111 -3.70 26.07 -6.29
C ASP A 111 -3.73 27.32 -7.16
N SER A 112 -3.44 28.51 -6.59
CA SER A 112 -3.64 29.81 -7.24
C SER A 112 -2.92 29.94 -8.58
N ASN A 113 -1.70 29.46 -8.68
CA ASN A 113 -0.89 29.50 -9.90
C ASN A 113 -1.37 28.50 -10.96
N LEU A 114 -1.84 27.32 -10.49
CA LEU A 114 -2.29 26.24 -11.36
C LEU A 114 -3.63 26.58 -12.03
N VAL A 115 -4.52 27.29 -11.32
CA VAL A 115 -5.80 27.75 -11.89
C VAL A 115 -5.57 28.65 -13.10
N GLY A 116 -4.60 29.58 -13.05
CA GLY A 116 -4.25 30.42 -14.20
C GLY A 116 -3.72 29.64 -15.40
N GLN A 117 -2.92 28.60 -15.14
CA GLN A 117 -2.42 27.70 -16.19
C GLN A 117 -3.54 26.87 -16.81
N ILE A 118 -4.49 26.41 -16.04
CA ILE A 118 -5.66 25.65 -16.51
C ILE A 118 -6.52 26.51 -17.44
N GLU A 119 -6.79 27.76 -17.06
CA GLU A 119 -7.57 28.68 -17.91
C GLU A 119 -6.85 28.98 -19.23
N ALA A 120 -5.53 29.17 -19.21
CA ALA A 120 -4.73 29.34 -20.42
C ALA A 120 -4.76 28.09 -21.30
N ALA A 121 -4.58 26.91 -20.74
CA ALA A 121 -4.64 25.62 -21.46
C ALA A 121 -6.05 25.36 -22.03
N ARG A 122 -7.09 25.70 -21.28
CA ARG A 122 -8.48 25.62 -21.73
C ARG A 122 -8.74 26.53 -22.94
N GLY A 123 -8.23 27.76 -22.88
CA GLY A 123 -8.30 28.69 -24.03
C GLY A 123 -7.58 28.13 -25.26
N SER A 124 -6.40 27.54 -25.10
CA SER A 124 -5.66 26.89 -26.16
C SER A 124 -6.41 25.70 -26.75
N TYR A 125 -6.99 24.84 -25.90
CA TYR A 125 -7.82 23.71 -26.35
C TYR A 125 -9.03 24.17 -27.19
N LEU A 126 -9.76 25.19 -26.72
CA LEU A 126 -10.90 25.72 -27.47
C LEU A 126 -10.48 26.32 -28.82
N MET A 127 -9.38 27.06 -28.84
CA MET A 127 -8.84 27.64 -30.10
C MET A 127 -8.45 26.53 -31.10
N THR A 128 -7.80 25.47 -30.68
CA THR A 128 -7.44 24.33 -31.55
C THR A 128 -8.69 23.57 -31.99
N GLN A 129 -9.69 23.42 -31.13
CA GLN A 129 -10.97 22.82 -31.48
C GLN A 129 -11.75 23.61 -32.51
N ASP A 130 -11.80 24.95 -32.36
CA ASP A 130 -12.42 25.84 -33.37
C ASP A 130 -11.70 25.76 -34.70
N THR A 131 -10.36 25.65 -34.70
CA THR A 131 -9.55 25.46 -35.90
C THR A 131 -9.86 24.13 -36.57
N TYR A 132 -9.92 23.03 -35.80
CA TYR A 132 -10.33 21.73 -36.33
C TYR A 132 -11.73 21.76 -36.92
N ASN A 133 -12.69 22.36 -36.23
CA ASN A 133 -14.06 22.51 -36.74
C ASN A 133 -14.11 23.31 -38.05
N LYS A 134 -13.32 24.38 -38.15
CA LYS A 134 -13.21 25.18 -39.38
C LYS A 134 -12.64 24.34 -40.53
N ILE A 135 -11.59 23.55 -40.29
CA ILE A 135 -10.96 22.69 -41.29
C ILE A 135 -11.92 21.54 -41.67
N LEU A 136 -12.61 20.94 -40.69
CA LEU A 136 -13.57 19.85 -40.91
C LEU A 136 -14.76 20.29 -41.75
N HIS A 137 -15.31 21.48 -41.55
CA HIS A 137 -16.43 22.02 -42.35
C HIS A 137 -16.01 22.47 -43.73
N GLY A 138 -14.71 22.65 -44.00
CA GLY A 138 -14.18 23.06 -45.30
C GLY A 138 -14.62 24.45 -45.71
N ASN A 139 -14.73 24.66 -47.07
CA ASN A 139 -15.11 25.94 -47.62
C ASN A 139 -16.57 26.30 -47.33
N ARG A 140 -16.83 27.58 -47.17
CA ARG A 140 -18.19 28.06 -46.93
C ARG A 140 -19.09 27.77 -48.14
N PRO A 141 -20.38 27.44 -47.94
CA PRO A 141 -21.31 27.19 -49.03
C PRO A 141 -21.35 28.32 -50.10
N GLN A 142 -21.12 29.57 -49.66
CA GLN A 142 -21.05 30.73 -50.55
C GLN A 142 -19.83 30.71 -51.43
N GLU A 143 -18.65 30.27 -50.94
CA GLU A 143 -17.40 30.16 -51.72
C GLU A 143 -17.53 29.06 -52.75
N VAL A 144 -18.11 27.92 -52.40
CA VAL A 144 -18.44 26.83 -53.36
C VAL A 144 -19.45 27.29 -54.40
N ALA A 145 -20.45 28.09 -54.01
CA ALA A 145 -21.43 28.65 -54.94
C ALA A 145 -20.80 29.63 -55.96
N ILE A 146 -19.82 30.43 -55.52
CA ILE A 146 -19.08 31.36 -56.39
C ILE A 146 -18.26 30.55 -57.41
N SER A 147 -17.50 29.55 -57.01
CA SER A 147 -16.71 28.69 -57.91
C SER A 147 -17.62 27.97 -58.89
N LYS A 148 -18.78 27.47 -58.47
CA LYS A 148 -19.79 26.87 -59.36
C LYS A 148 -20.36 27.83 -60.39
N PHE A 149 -20.56 29.08 -59.99
CA PHE A 149 -21.02 30.10 -60.92
C PHE A 149 -19.95 30.39 -61.96
N GLN A 150 -18.68 30.42 -61.61
CA GLN A 150 -17.56 30.60 -62.55
C GLN A 150 -17.46 29.45 -63.56
N GLU A 151 -17.57 28.20 -63.09
CA GLU A 151 -17.62 27.00 -63.96
C GLU A 151 -18.79 27.10 -64.95
N ARG A 152 -19.99 27.41 -64.50
CA ARG A 152 -21.16 27.58 -65.35
C ARG A 152 -20.97 28.67 -66.42
N ARG A 153 -20.38 29.81 -66.01
CA ARG A 153 -20.08 30.92 -66.96
C ARG A 153 -19.09 30.48 -68.04
N ALA A 154 -18.00 29.80 -67.64
CA ALA A 154 -17.02 29.27 -68.60
C ALA A 154 -17.67 28.27 -69.56
N LYS A 155 -18.56 27.40 -69.07
CA LYS A 155 -19.32 26.44 -69.89
C LYS A 155 -20.22 27.11 -70.95
N GLU A 156 -20.89 28.21 -70.57
CA GLU A 156 -21.70 28.98 -71.51
C GLU A 156 -20.84 29.64 -72.60
N ILE A 157 -19.63 30.12 -72.22
CA ILE A 157 -18.68 30.70 -73.21
C ILE A 157 -18.22 29.62 -74.19
N VAL A 158 -17.88 28.40 -73.71
CA VAL A 158 -17.54 27.28 -74.62
C VAL A 158 -18.70 26.94 -75.55
N ARG A 159 -19.94 26.87 -75.03
CA ARG A 159 -21.13 26.60 -75.81
C ARG A 159 -21.32 27.64 -76.91
N GLN A 160 -21.15 28.93 -76.61
CA GLN A 160 -21.21 30.00 -77.59
C GLN A 160 -20.14 29.88 -78.70
N ALA A 161 -18.89 29.55 -78.26
CA ALA A 161 -17.79 29.31 -79.19
C ALA A 161 -18.04 28.08 -80.10
N GLU A 162 -18.61 27.00 -79.56
CA GLU A 162 -19.00 25.80 -80.32
C GLU A 162 -20.05 26.12 -81.36
N HIS A 163 -21.09 26.87 -81.00
CA HIS A 163 -22.08 27.33 -81.95
C HIS A 163 -21.48 28.23 -83.03
N ASN A 164 -20.50 29.09 -82.71
CA ASN A 164 -19.80 29.90 -83.69
C ASN A 164 -18.98 29.04 -84.68
N VAL A 165 -18.24 28.02 -84.16
CA VAL A 165 -17.51 27.07 -85.03
C VAL A 165 -18.44 26.30 -85.92
N ILE A 166 -19.62 25.83 -85.47
CA ILE A 166 -20.62 25.14 -86.27
C ILE A 166 -21.13 26.06 -87.41
N ARG A 167 -21.43 27.31 -87.06
CA ARG A 167 -21.88 28.31 -88.06
C ARG A 167 -20.81 28.55 -89.12
N LEU A 168 -19.54 28.76 -88.73
CA LEU A 168 -18.43 28.98 -89.67
C LEU A 168 -18.10 27.74 -90.52
N LYS A 169 -18.26 26.51 -89.98
CA LYS A 169 -18.15 25.27 -90.76
C LYS A 169 -19.18 25.19 -91.85
N ALA A 170 -20.44 25.52 -91.58
CA ALA A 170 -21.49 25.57 -92.59
C ALA A 170 -21.23 26.65 -93.67
N GLN A 171 -20.72 27.82 -93.25
CA GLN A 171 -20.31 28.88 -94.16
C GLN A 171 -19.14 28.46 -95.06
N LEU A 172 -18.09 27.82 -94.46
CA LEU A 172 -16.95 27.28 -95.25
C LEU A 172 -17.40 26.26 -96.24
N GLU A 173 -18.29 25.32 -95.89
CA GLU A 173 -18.84 24.32 -96.79
C GLU A 173 -19.57 24.97 -98.00
N SER A 174 -20.40 26.01 -97.75
CA SER A 174 -21.09 26.74 -98.84
C SER A 174 -20.12 27.44 -99.74
N MET A 175 -19.05 28.07 -99.21
CA MET A 175 -18.01 28.72 -100.00
C MET A 175 -17.15 27.72 -100.76
N GLN A 176 -16.88 26.54 -100.21
CA GLN A 176 -16.19 25.45 -100.89
C GLN A 176 -16.96 24.98 -102.08
N GLN A 177 -18.27 24.76 -101.95
CA GLN A 177 -19.13 24.36 -103.06
C GLN A 177 -19.20 25.43 -104.16
N GLN A 178 -19.18 26.72 -103.78
CA GLN A 178 -19.14 27.81 -104.70
C GLN A 178 -17.80 27.89 -105.42
N SER A 179 -16.67 27.78 -104.75
CA SER A 179 -15.33 27.77 -105.37
C SER A 179 -15.14 26.59 -106.33
N ILE A 180 -15.57 25.37 -105.95
CA ILE A 180 -15.53 24.18 -106.83
C ILE A 180 -16.36 24.42 -108.09
N ARG A 181 -17.55 25.01 -107.99
CA ARG A 181 -18.41 25.33 -109.11
C ARG A 181 -17.78 26.36 -110.05
N ASP A 182 -17.26 27.48 -109.50
CA ASP A 182 -16.67 28.57 -110.31
C ASP A 182 -15.33 28.11 -110.92
N ASP A 183 -14.53 27.28 -110.25
CA ASP A 183 -13.33 26.64 -110.81
C ASP A 183 -13.69 25.71 -111.98
N THR A 184 -14.75 24.89 -111.84
CA THR A 184 -15.26 24.03 -112.93
C THR A 184 -15.71 24.86 -114.15
N ILE A 185 -16.34 26.02 -113.90
CA ILE A 185 -16.75 26.95 -114.99
C ILE A 185 -15.50 27.54 -115.63
N ALA A 186 -14.49 27.97 -114.86
CA ALA A 186 -13.24 28.52 -115.44
C ALA A 186 -12.49 27.49 -116.26
N VAL A 187 -12.34 26.26 -115.82
CA VAL A 187 -11.73 25.15 -116.57
C VAL A 187 -12.52 24.89 -117.85
N ARG A 188 -13.85 24.89 -117.82
CA ARG A 188 -14.71 24.71 -119.00
C ARG A 188 -14.55 25.87 -120.00
N GLN A 189 -14.51 27.12 -119.50
CA GLN A 189 -14.33 28.29 -120.43
C GLN A 189 -12.94 28.30 -121.05
N THR A 190 -11.89 27.91 -120.34
CA THR A 190 -10.52 27.75 -120.86
C THR A 190 -10.49 26.70 -121.96
N TYR A 191 -11.20 25.58 -121.85
CA TYR A 191 -11.31 24.56 -122.88
C TYR A 191 -12.10 25.07 -124.11
N LEU A 192 -13.25 25.74 -123.94
CA LEU A 192 -14.05 26.29 -125.03
C LEU A 192 -13.32 27.39 -125.78
N GLU A 193 -12.52 28.20 -125.13
CA GLU A 193 -11.67 29.19 -125.72
C GLU A 193 -10.59 28.53 -126.58
N SER A 194 -9.94 27.46 -126.12
CA SER A 194 -8.96 26.70 -126.93
C SER A 194 -9.56 26.05 -128.22
N GLU A 195 -10.84 25.69 -128.12
CA GLU A 195 -11.61 25.20 -129.37
C GLU A 195 -12.23 26.32 -130.15
N GLY A 196 -11.98 27.58 -129.74
CA GLY A 196 -12.51 28.75 -130.52
C GLY A 196 -14.02 29.01 -130.29
N ALA A 197 -14.66 28.38 -129.29
CA ALA A 197 -16.09 28.45 -128.97
C ALA A 197 -16.45 29.47 -127.89
N ALA A 198 -15.45 30.14 -127.27
CA ALA A 198 -15.63 31.17 -126.21
C ALA A 198 -14.70 32.38 -126.52
N SER A 199 -15.02 33.54 -125.94
CA SER A 199 -14.20 34.75 -125.99
C SER A 199 -13.10 34.72 -124.85
N ASP A 200 -11.86 35.23 -125.19
CA ASP A 200 -10.80 35.43 -124.20
C ASP A 200 -11.29 36.26 -123.00
N GLN A 201 -12.19 37.23 -123.25
CA GLN A 201 -12.81 38.00 -122.18
C GLN A 201 -13.67 37.14 -121.24
N ASP A 202 -14.43 36.16 -121.74
CA ASP A 202 -15.25 35.25 -120.94
C ASP A 202 -14.36 34.29 -120.11
N ARG A 203 -13.26 33.76 -120.71
CA ARG A 203 -12.24 32.98 -119.99
C ARG A 203 -11.63 33.79 -118.87
N LEU A 204 -11.15 35.04 -119.12
CA LEU A 204 -10.52 35.92 -118.12
C LEU A 204 -11.50 36.28 -116.99
N ASN A 205 -12.78 36.53 -117.37
CA ASN A 205 -13.84 36.78 -116.38
C ASN A 205 -14.06 35.56 -115.51
N ALA A 206 -14.12 34.35 -116.06
CA ALA A 206 -14.31 33.10 -115.34
C ALA A 206 -13.10 32.77 -114.38
N GLU A 207 -11.85 32.95 -114.96
CA GLU A 207 -10.63 32.79 -114.11
C GLU A 207 -10.58 33.80 -112.95
N THR A 208 -10.93 35.05 -113.23
CA THR A 208 -10.95 36.08 -112.18
C THR A 208 -12.00 35.75 -111.15
N GLN A 209 -13.18 35.30 -111.51
CA GLN A 209 -14.25 34.88 -110.62
C GLN A 209 -13.81 33.66 -109.77
N ALA A 210 -13.22 32.60 -110.38
CA ALA A 210 -12.68 31.43 -109.67
C ALA A 210 -11.60 31.82 -108.66
N LYS A 211 -10.71 32.76 -109.08
CA LYS A 211 -9.66 33.26 -108.17
C LYS A 211 -10.22 34.06 -106.97
N MET A 212 -11.27 34.87 -107.23
CA MET A 212 -11.96 35.62 -106.15
C MET A 212 -12.68 34.68 -105.18
N THR A 213 -13.41 33.65 -105.69
CA THR A 213 -14.10 32.67 -104.79
C THR A 213 -13.15 31.76 -104.09
N SER A 214 -12.03 31.32 -104.68
CA SER A 214 -10.93 30.59 -104.02
C SER A 214 -10.30 31.41 -102.90
N SER A 215 -10.05 32.72 -103.19
CA SER A 215 -9.51 33.60 -102.10
C SER A 215 -10.50 33.76 -100.94
N SER A 216 -11.80 33.83 -101.21
CA SER A 216 -12.87 33.91 -100.24
C SER A 216 -12.97 32.61 -99.40
N TYR A 217 -12.84 31.44 -100.04
CA TYR A 217 -12.77 30.13 -99.35
C TYR A 217 -11.57 30.04 -98.43
N GLU A 218 -10.37 30.43 -98.90
CA GLU A 218 -9.17 30.44 -98.03
C GLU A 218 -9.28 31.45 -96.85
N ALA A 219 -9.98 32.58 -97.03
CA ALA A 219 -10.28 33.51 -95.97
C ALA A 219 -11.22 32.90 -94.93
N ALA A 220 -12.30 32.24 -95.34
CA ALA A 220 -13.23 31.54 -94.44
C ALA A 220 -12.57 30.38 -93.74
N LYS A 221 -11.64 29.68 -94.40
CA LYS A 221 -10.85 28.60 -93.77
C LYS A 221 -9.95 29.12 -92.59
N ARG A 222 -9.33 30.29 -92.81
CA ARG A 222 -8.55 30.96 -91.73
C ARG A 222 -9.42 31.46 -90.59
N GLU A 223 -10.60 32.00 -90.93
CA GLU A 223 -11.58 32.44 -89.92
C GLU A 223 -12.06 31.26 -89.09
N LEU A 224 -12.35 30.09 -89.67
CA LEU A 224 -12.69 28.87 -88.98
C LEU A 224 -11.52 28.41 -88.05
N ALA A 225 -10.28 28.39 -88.58
CA ALA A 225 -9.11 28.00 -87.77
C ALA A 225 -8.91 28.93 -86.58
N GLN A 226 -9.15 30.22 -86.67
CA GLN A 226 -9.14 31.17 -85.57
C GLN A 226 -10.24 30.85 -84.53
N ALA A 227 -11.45 30.53 -85.01
CA ALA A 227 -12.57 30.19 -84.16
C ALA A 227 -12.34 28.84 -83.43
N GLU A 228 -11.73 27.86 -84.10
CA GLU A 228 -11.34 26.58 -83.50
C GLU A 228 -10.22 26.77 -82.41
N ALA A 229 -9.24 27.64 -82.71
CA ALA A 229 -8.21 28.00 -81.71
C ALA A 229 -8.84 28.72 -80.51
N ALA A 230 -9.78 29.64 -80.69
CA ALA A 230 -10.52 30.30 -79.62
C ALA A 230 -11.38 29.32 -78.83
N LEU A 231 -12.01 28.34 -79.47
CA LEU A 231 -12.75 27.27 -78.84
C LEU A 231 -11.82 26.40 -77.94
N ALA A 232 -10.63 26.05 -78.45
CA ALA A 232 -9.64 25.29 -77.67
C ALA A 232 -9.17 26.06 -76.40
N GLN A 233 -8.94 27.38 -76.55
CA GLN A 233 -8.62 28.22 -75.38
C GLN A 233 -9.76 28.24 -74.35
N ASN A 234 -11.01 28.49 -74.80
CA ASN A 234 -12.16 28.51 -73.89
C ASN A 234 -12.40 27.16 -73.23
N LYS A 235 -12.12 26.03 -73.88
CA LYS A 235 -12.15 24.69 -73.31
C LYS A 235 -11.08 24.53 -72.19
N SER A 236 -9.89 25.07 -72.38
CA SER A 236 -8.84 25.07 -71.37
C SER A 236 -9.24 25.94 -70.18
N GLU A 237 -9.88 27.08 -70.36
CA GLU A 237 -10.41 27.93 -69.29
C GLU A 237 -11.56 27.25 -68.55
N LEU A 238 -12.45 26.53 -69.25
CA LEU A 238 -13.48 25.71 -68.60
C LEU A 238 -12.86 24.62 -67.76
N ALA A 239 -11.88 23.88 -68.24
CA ALA A 239 -11.19 22.84 -67.46
C ALA A 239 -10.55 23.40 -66.18
N ALA A 240 -9.92 24.58 -66.28
CA ALA A 240 -9.37 25.24 -65.10
C ALA A 240 -10.46 25.67 -64.08
N ALA A 241 -11.61 26.15 -64.57
CA ALA A 241 -12.75 26.53 -63.74
C ALA A 241 -13.43 25.31 -63.07
N ASP A 242 -13.48 24.19 -63.81
CA ASP A 242 -14.02 22.91 -63.29
C ASP A 242 -13.13 22.34 -62.15
N GLU A 243 -11.82 22.30 -62.37
CA GLU A 243 -10.85 21.89 -61.34
C GLU A 243 -10.94 22.80 -60.08
N GLN A 244 -11.08 24.12 -60.29
CA GLN A 244 -11.23 25.05 -59.18
C GLN A 244 -12.53 24.81 -58.38
N TYR A 245 -13.63 24.49 -59.09
CA TYR A 245 -14.91 24.13 -58.45
C TYR A 245 -14.79 22.82 -57.67
N GLU A 246 -14.17 21.78 -58.22
CA GLU A 246 -13.96 20.50 -57.54
C GLU A 246 -13.07 20.65 -56.29
N LEU A 247 -11.97 21.42 -56.38
CA LEU A 247 -11.16 21.74 -55.22
C LEU A 247 -11.96 22.46 -54.13
N SER A 248 -12.83 23.40 -54.52
CA SER A 248 -13.70 24.10 -53.58
C SER A 248 -14.74 23.19 -52.94
N ARG A 249 -15.25 22.20 -53.70
CA ARG A 249 -16.27 21.24 -53.27
C ARG A 249 -15.71 20.16 -52.35
N ILE A 250 -14.54 19.62 -52.67
CA ILE A 250 -13.88 18.57 -51.89
C ILE A 250 -13.45 19.12 -50.53
N GLY A 251 -13.03 20.39 -50.45
CA GLY A 251 -12.59 21.02 -49.23
C GLY A 251 -11.16 20.66 -48.86
N ASN A 252 -10.90 20.58 -47.54
CA ASN A 252 -9.55 20.30 -47.01
C ASN A 252 -9.19 18.83 -47.17
N ARG A 253 -7.91 18.54 -47.28
CA ARG A 253 -7.37 17.18 -47.38
C ARG A 253 -7.59 16.42 -46.07
N GLU A 254 -7.74 15.10 -46.19
CA GLU A 254 -7.91 14.23 -45.01
C GLU A 254 -6.72 14.34 -44.03
N GLU A 255 -5.50 14.50 -44.58
CA GLU A 255 -4.30 14.68 -43.77
C GLU A 255 -4.33 15.98 -42.94
N ASP A 256 -4.89 17.07 -43.54
CA ASP A 256 -5.03 18.35 -42.82
C ASP A 256 -6.06 18.25 -41.72
N ILE A 257 -7.18 17.55 -41.98
CA ILE A 257 -8.21 17.27 -40.96
C ILE A 257 -7.63 16.41 -39.83
N LEU A 258 -6.86 15.37 -40.18
CA LEU A 258 -6.23 14.48 -39.21
C LEU A 258 -5.16 15.22 -38.37
N SER A 259 -4.35 16.05 -39.01
CA SER A 259 -3.35 16.89 -38.35
C SER A 259 -4.01 17.85 -37.36
N ALA A 260 -5.08 18.52 -37.76
CA ALA A 260 -5.85 19.40 -36.87
C ALA A 260 -6.49 18.64 -35.70
N LYS A 261 -6.98 17.43 -35.94
CA LYS A 261 -7.50 16.55 -34.90
C LYS A 261 -6.42 16.20 -33.87
N HIS A 262 -5.22 15.81 -34.30
CA HIS A 262 -4.11 15.51 -33.40
C HIS A 262 -3.68 16.75 -32.59
N ALA A 263 -3.76 17.95 -33.17
CA ALA A 263 -3.51 19.19 -32.42
C ALA A 263 -4.54 19.41 -31.30
N VAL A 264 -5.82 19.05 -31.51
CA VAL A 264 -6.86 19.08 -30.50
C VAL A 264 -6.56 18.05 -29.39
N GLU A 265 -6.21 16.82 -29.76
CA GLU A 265 -5.87 15.75 -28.80
C GLU A 265 -4.66 16.15 -27.95
N GLN A 266 -3.64 16.76 -28.54
CA GLN A 266 -2.46 17.26 -27.83
C GLN A 266 -2.84 18.35 -26.81
N SER A 267 -3.59 19.38 -27.24
CA SER A 267 -4.00 20.47 -26.34
C SER A 267 -4.94 20.00 -25.23
N LYS A 268 -5.82 19.00 -25.54
CA LYS A 268 -6.64 18.32 -24.54
C LYS A 268 -5.79 17.58 -23.53
N GLY A 269 -4.76 16.83 -23.97
CA GLY A 269 -3.84 16.12 -23.08
C GLY A 269 -3.11 17.05 -22.10
N ILE A 270 -2.74 18.24 -22.56
CA ILE A 270 -2.15 19.26 -21.69
C ILE A 270 -3.15 19.75 -20.64
N LEU A 271 -4.39 20.04 -21.04
CA LEU A 271 -5.46 20.45 -20.14
C LEU A 271 -5.77 19.36 -19.10
N ASP A 272 -5.93 18.11 -19.53
CA ASP A 272 -6.22 16.96 -18.67
C ASP A 272 -5.09 16.72 -17.65
N ASN A 273 -3.83 16.91 -18.04
CA ASN A 273 -2.68 16.85 -17.14
C ASN A 273 -2.77 17.91 -16.04
N LEU A 274 -3.04 19.15 -16.39
CA LEU A 274 -3.18 20.25 -15.40
C LEU A 274 -4.38 20.03 -14.48
N LEU A 275 -5.49 19.50 -14.99
CA LEU A 275 -6.67 19.13 -14.17
C LEU A 275 -6.35 17.99 -13.18
N SER A 276 -5.55 17.01 -13.60
CA SER A 276 -5.06 15.96 -12.72
C SER A 276 -4.15 16.52 -11.61
N GLN A 277 -3.26 17.45 -11.95
CA GLN A 277 -2.43 18.14 -10.97
C GLN A 277 -3.29 18.93 -9.98
N LEU A 278 -4.34 19.60 -10.44
CA LEU A 278 -5.28 20.32 -9.55
C LEU A 278 -5.98 19.38 -8.57
N ASN A 279 -6.42 18.21 -9.05
CA ASN A 279 -7.01 17.20 -8.18
C ASN A 279 -6.01 16.71 -7.13
N ASP A 280 -4.75 16.53 -7.51
CA ASP A 280 -3.66 16.11 -6.62
C ASP A 280 -3.25 17.20 -5.60
N MET A 281 -3.61 18.47 -5.81
CA MET A 281 -3.47 19.54 -4.80
C MET A 281 -4.42 19.36 -3.62
N THR A 282 -5.45 18.53 -3.76
CA THR A 282 -6.35 18.16 -2.67
C THR A 282 -5.94 16.81 -2.11
N ILE A 283 -5.27 16.83 -0.95
CA ILE A 283 -4.77 15.62 -0.29
C ILE A 283 -5.93 14.95 0.45
N LYS A 284 -6.18 13.67 0.11
CA LYS A 284 -7.27 12.86 0.66
C LYS A 284 -6.73 11.65 1.40
N ALA A 285 -7.52 11.13 2.35
CA ALA A 285 -7.22 9.90 3.06
C ALA A 285 -7.38 8.68 2.12
N PRO A 286 -6.37 7.81 1.98
CA PRO A 286 -6.44 6.64 1.12
C PRO A 286 -7.26 5.48 1.72
N PHE A 287 -7.47 5.48 3.03
CA PHE A 287 -8.33 4.56 3.78
C PHE A 287 -8.87 5.24 5.04
N ALA A 288 -9.87 4.63 5.67
CA ALA A 288 -10.43 5.10 6.93
C ALA A 288 -9.47 4.78 8.09
N GLY A 289 -9.25 5.74 9.00
CA GLY A 289 -8.34 5.56 10.12
C GLY A 289 -8.26 6.76 11.04
N VAL A 290 -7.23 6.79 11.87
CA VAL A 290 -6.95 7.86 12.83
C VAL A 290 -5.65 8.57 12.45
N ILE A 291 -5.63 9.88 12.57
CA ILE A 291 -4.41 10.69 12.38
C ILE A 291 -3.51 10.51 13.61
N THR A 292 -2.41 9.78 13.45
CA THR A 292 -1.46 9.50 14.55
C THR A 292 -0.49 10.63 14.78
N GLN A 293 -0.02 11.28 13.71
CA GLN A 293 0.91 12.40 13.80
C GLN A 293 0.62 13.45 12.74
N LYS A 294 0.93 14.70 13.08
CA LYS A 294 0.92 15.85 12.19
C LYS A 294 2.36 16.34 12.00
N TYR A 295 2.82 16.39 10.76
CA TYR A 295 4.19 16.81 10.42
C TYR A 295 4.28 18.23 9.87
N ALA A 296 3.17 18.73 9.28
CA ALA A 296 3.13 20.05 8.67
C ALA A 296 1.89 20.83 9.09
N ASP A 297 2.02 22.15 9.14
CA ASP A 297 0.96 23.10 9.44
C ASP A 297 0.52 23.87 8.20
N ALA A 298 -0.61 24.56 8.28
CA ALA A 298 -1.00 25.53 7.27
C ALA A 298 0.09 26.63 7.14
N GLY A 299 0.49 26.92 5.90
CA GLY A 299 1.60 27.84 5.61
C GLY A 299 2.98 27.15 5.48
N ALA A 300 3.09 25.87 5.77
CA ALA A 300 4.33 25.11 5.54
C ALA A 300 4.49 24.70 4.07
N ILE A 301 5.73 24.66 3.61
CA ILE A 301 6.09 24.10 2.31
C ILE A 301 6.33 22.60 2.47
N VAL A 302 5.66 21.79 1.65
CA VAL A 302 5.80 20.34 1.64
C VAL A 302 6.36 19.87 0.31
N THR A 303 7.15 18.79 0.37
CA THR A 303 7.82 18.20 -0.80
C THR A 303 7.51 16.71 -0.88
N PRO A 304 7.45 16.11 -2.08
CA PRO A 304 7.32 14.67 -2.22
C PRO A 304 8.49 13.93 -1.55
N THR A 305 8.20 12.80 -0.90
CA THR A 305 9.25 11.88 -0.43
C THR A 305 9.83 11.13 -1.62
N THR A 306 10.98 11.55 -2.09
CA THR A 306 11.70 10.86 -3.19
C THR A 306 12.81 9.94 -2.72
N SER A 307 13.11 9.89 -1.41
CA SER A 307 14.15 9.01 -0.85
C SER A 307 13.96 8.82 0.64
N ALA A 308 14.30 7.64 1.15
CA ALA A 308 14.49 7.34 2.56
C ALA A 308 15.70 8.13 3.10
N SER A 309 15.55 9.42 3.25
CA SER A 309 16.53 10.25 3.96
C SER A 309 16.24 10.14 5.44
N ALA A 310 17.27 9.80 6.21
CA ALA A 310 17.25 9.72 7.67
C ALA A 310 16.55 10.95 8.29
N PRO A 311 15.86 10.80 9.43
CA PRO A 311 15.21 11.91 10.10
C PRO A 311 16.27 12.95 10.50
N SER A 312 16.33 14.04 9.77
CA SER A 312 17.13 15.20 10.18
C SER A 312 16.42 15.86 11.36
N THR A 313 17.09 15.88 12.49
CA THR A 313 16.65 16.50 13.76
C THR A 313 16.68 18.04 13.73
N THR A 314 16.85 18.63 12.57
CA THR A 314 16.84 20.09 12.39
C THR A 314 15.46 20.50 11.88
N SER A 315 14.78 21.37 12.61
CA SER A 315 13.51 22.02 12.25
C SER A 315 13.69 22.91 11.01
N SER A 316 13.81 22.28 9.84
CA SER A 316 13.65 22.98 8.57
C SER A 316 12.14 23.10 8.29
N ALA A 317 11.71 24.26 7.84
CA ALA A 317 10.31 24.55 7.48
C ALA A 317 9.76 23.70 6.32
N THR A 318 10.50 22.68 5.91
CA THR A 318 10.17 21.77 4.81
C THR A 318 9.95 20.37 5.36
N SER A 319 8.72 19.91 5.28
CA SER A 319 8.35 18.53 5.66
C SER A 319 8.08 17.69 4.42
N SER A 320 8.52 16.43 4.44
CA SER A 320 8.23 15.47 3.36
C SER A 320 6.86 14.79 3.50
N SER A 321 6.22 14.94 4.65
CA SER A 321 4.91 14.35 4.94
C SER A 321 4.01 15.38 5.60
N ILE A 322 2.70 15.26 5.40
CA ILE A 322 1.70 16.16 5.98
C ILE A 322 1.18 15.59 7.29
N VAL A 323 0.68 14.36 7.24
CA VAL A 323 0.14 13.62 8.39
C VAL A 323 0.49 12.14 8.30
N ALA A 324 0.54 11.45 9.43
CA ALA A 324 0.51 9.99 9.48
C ALA A 324 -0.92 9.52 9.72
N LEU A 325 -1.34 8.56 8.93
CA LEU A 325 -2.66 7.92 9.01
C LEU A 325 -2.46 6.45 9.37
N ALA A 326 -3.09 6.03 10.46
CA ALA A 326 -3.12 4.64 10.91
C ALA A 326 -4.53 4.07 10.74
N GLY A 327 -4.61 2.87 10.23
CA GLY A 327 -5.85 2.11 10.08
C GLY A 327 -6.31 1.47 11.38
N THR A 328 -7.02 0.35 11.26
CA THR A 328 -7.45 -0.45 12.41
C THR A 328 -6.25 -0.99 13.18
N LEU A 329 -6.41 -1.10 14.49
CA LEU A 329 -5.38 -1.66 15.37
C LEU A 329 -5.45 -3.20 15.35
N GLU A 330 -4.29 -3.81 15.40
CA GLU A 330 -4.08 -5.24 15.63
C GLU A 330 -3.09 -5.44 16.80
N MET A 331 -3.10 -6.61 17.39
CA MET A 331 -2.08 -7.04 18.33
C MET A 331 -1.06 -7.91 17.60
N VAL A 332 0.22 -7.58 17.72
CA VAL A 332 1.34 -8.38 17.21
C VAL A 332 2.11 -8.94 18.39
N ALA A 333 2.00 -10.25 18.61
CA ALA A 333 2.69 -10.97 19.67
C ALA A 333 3.93 -11.69 19.13
N GLN A 334 4.99 -11.74 19.95
CA GLN A 334 6.21 -12.49 19.66
C GLN A 334 6.19 -13.83 20.39
N VAL A 335 5.85 -14.90 19.66
CA VAL A 335 5.77 -16.26 20.20
C VAL A 335 7.09 -16.98 19.95
N ALA A 336 7.62 -17.66 20.99
CA ALA A 336 8.85 -18.42 20.87
C ALA A 336 8.72 -19.61 19.90
N GLU A 337 9.81 -19.99 19.24
CA GLU A 337 9.89 -21.14 18.30
C GLU A 337 9.38 -22.44 18.94
N THR A 338 9.61 -22.62 20.26
CA THR A 338 9.17 -23.83 20.99
C THR A 338 7.66 -23.97 21.10
N ASP A 339 6.92 -22.87 21.00
CA ASP A 339 5.49 -22.82 21.25
C ASP A 339 4.65 -22.50 20.04
N ILE A 340 5.25 -21.96 18.96
CA ILE A 340 4.53 -21.57 17.74
C ILE A 340 3.73 -22.71 17.11
N GLY A 341 4.22 -23.94 17.20
CA GLY A 341 3.53 -25.13 16.65
C GLY A 341 2.20 -25.49 17.35
N LYS A 342 1.84 -24.78 18.42
CA LYS A 342 0.57 -24.95 19.16
C LYS A 342 -0.42 -23.81 18.89
N VAL A 343 0.00 -22.75 18.16
CA VAL A 343 -0.82 -21.59 17.82
C VAL A 343 -1.40 -21.83 16.42
N GLU A 344 -2.71 -21.66 16.28
CA GLU A 344 -3.43 -21.87 15.02
C GLU A 344 -4.18 -20.59 14.61
N ILE A 345 -4.36 -20.42 13.30
CA ILE A 345 -5.16 -19.30 12.76
C ILE A 345 -6.63 -19.49 13.18
N GLY A 346 -7.28 -18.41 13.61
CA GLY A 346 -8.65 -18.42 14.13
C GLY A 346 -8.76 -18.71 15.63
N GLN A 347 -7.63 -19.00 16.31
CA GLN A 347 -7.58 -19.26 17.74
C GLN A 347 -7.90 -17.98 18.53
N ASN A 348 -8.68 -18.13 19.61
CA ASN A 348 -8.96 -17.02 20.53
C ASN A 348 -7.71 -16.62 21.32
N VAL A 349 -7.55 -15.33 21.49
CA VAL A 349 -6.47 -14.75 22.27
C VAL A 349 -7.04 -13.73 23.25
N ASP A 350 -6.64 -13.84 24.50
CA ASP A 350 -6.90 -12.86 25.54
C ASP A 350 -5.72 -11.91 25.65
N ILE A 351 -5.99 -10.63 25.53
CA ILE A 351 -4.99 -9.57 25.47
C ILE A 351 -5.10 -8.75 26.77
N ILE A 352 -4.04 -8.73 27.55
CA ILE A 352 -3.95 -7.98 28.79
C ILE A 352 -2.96 -6.85 28.60
N SER A 353 -3.45 -5.62 28.71
CA SER A 353 -2.59 -4.43 28.63
C SER A 353 -2.07 -4.02 29.99
N ASN A 354 -0.79 -3.65 30.06
CA ASN A 354 -0.20 -3.10 31.28
C ASN A 354 -0.87 -1.78 31.75
N ALA A 355 -1.50 -1.06 30.80
CA ALA A 355 -2.24 0.16 31.11
C ALA A 355 -3.64 -0.11 31.71
N TYR A 356 -4.19 -1.31 31.49
CA TYR A 356 -5.51 -1.71 31.97
C TYR A 356 -5.45 -3.14 32.52
N PRO A 357 -4.82 -3.35 33.71
CA PRO A 357 -4.58 -4.70 34.26
C PRO A 357 -5.86 -5.44 34.65
N ASP A 358 -6.91 -4.70 34.98
CA ASP A 358 -8.20 -5.25 35.41
C ASP A 358 -9.12 -5.59 34.20
N LYS A 359 -8.68 -5.31 32.98
CA LYS A 359 -9.49 -5.53 31.77
C LYS A 359 -8.79 -6.46 30.79
N THR A 360 -9.48 -7.55 30.45
CA THR A 360 -9.06 -8.45 29.37
C THR A 360 -9.75 -8.04 28.07
N PHE A 361 -8.96 -7.86 27.04
CA PHE A 361 -9.45 -7.62 25.68
C PHE A 361 -9.42 -8.93 24.91
N HIS A 362 -10.40 -9.16 24.07
CA HIS A 362 -10.53 -10.41 23.34
C HIS A 362 -10.21 -10.19 21.84
N GLY A 363 -9.56 -11.17 21.27
CA GLY A 363 -9.21 -11.16 19.86
C GLY A 363 -9.14 -12.57 19.28
N SER A 364 -8.79 -12.65 18.00
CA SER A 364 -8.53 -13.91 17.32
C SER A 364 -7.29 -13.80 16.44
N VAL A 365 -6.53 -14.87 16.34
CA VAL A 365 -5.34 -14.97 15.50
C VAL A 365 -5.78 -14.90 14.04
N THR A 366 -5.24 -13.94 13.29
CA THR A 366 -5.50 -13.75 11.86
C THR A 366 -4.40 -14.30 10.99
N GLN A 367 -3.16 -14.16 11.44
CA GLN A 367 -1.99 -14.54 10.66
C GLN A 367 -0.83 -14.91 11.57
N ILE A 368 -0.03 -15.87 11.13
CA ILE A 368 1.26 -16.21 11.71
C ILE A 368 2.31 -15.86 10.65
N ALA A 369 3.26 -14.99 10.99
CA ALA A 369 4.32 -14.60 10.06
C ALA A 369 5.19 -15.82 9.73
N PRO A 370 5.47 -16.08 8.44
CA PRO A 370 6.28 -17.23 8.05
C PRO A 370 7.77 -17.04 8.34
N GLU A 371 8.21 -15.82 8.59
CA GLU A 371 9.60 -15.46 8.86
C GLU A 371 9.81 -15.24 10.36
N ALA A 372 10.87 -15.86 10.87
CA ALA A 372 11.27 -15.71 12.26
C ALA A 372 12.06 -14.40 12.49
N VAL A 373 11.82 -13.75 13.60
CA VAL A 373 12.58 -12.59 14.06
C VAL A 373 13.54 -13.05 15.16
N VAL A 374 14.83 -12.82 14.96
CA VAL A 374 15.86 -13.17 15.94
C VAL A 374 16.26 -11.90 16.70
N ASN A 375 15.88 -11.81 17.95
CA ASN A 375 16.28 -10.74 18.86
C ASN A 375 17.13 -11.30 20.00
N GLN A 376 18.33 -10.77 20.21
CA GLN A 376 19.22 -11.17 21.29
C GLN A 376 19.39 -12.69 21.43
N ASN A 377 19.59 -13.41 20.34
CA ASN A 377 19.70 -14.88 20.26
C ASN A 377 18.41 -15.65 20.62
N VAL A 378 17.26 -15.01 20.67
CA VAL A 378 15.96 -15.67 20.84
C VAL A 378 15.22 -15.62 19.53
N THR A 379 14.87 -16.78 18.98
CA THR A 379 14.05 -16.92 17.77
C THR A 379 12.57 -16.84 18.15
N THR A 380 11.86 -15.87 17.57
CA THR A 380 10.43 -15.66 17.77
C THR A 380 9.72 -15.53 16.46
N PHE A 381 8.44 -15.87 16.42
CA PHE A 381 7.54 -15.65 15.29
C PHE A 381 6.51 -14.59 15.65
N GLU A 382 6.22 -13.70 14.72
CA GLU A 382 5.16 -12.71 14.90
C GLU A 382 3.80 -13.34 14.60
N VAL A 383 2.91 -13.23 15.59
CA VAL A 383 1.51 -13.67 15.51
C VAL A 383 0.62 -12.45 15.54
N HIS A 384 -0.10 -12.23 14.45
CA HIS A 384 -1.05 -11.12 14.30
C HIS A 384 -2.43 -11.56 14.77
N SER A 385 -3.10 -10.71 15.52
CA SER A 385 -4.44 -10.98 16.04
C SER A 385 -5.31 -9.74 15.96
N THR A 386 -6.56 -9.94 15.58
CA THR A 386 -7.56 -8.86 15.64
C THR A 386 -7.90 -8.52 17.08
N ILE A 387 -8.39 -7.32 17.29
CA ILE A 387 -8.98 -6.85 18.54
C ILE A 387 -10.46 -6.63 18.29
N ASN A 388 -11.33 -7.14 19.14
CA ASN A 388 -12.78 -6.99 18.99
C ASN A 388 -13.19 -5.52 19.04
N ASP A 389 -14.23 -5.15 18.24
CA ASP A 389 -14.62 -3.77 17.99
C ASP A 389 -14.98 -2.96 19.25
N ASP A 390 -15.63 -3.57 20.21
CA ASP A 390 -16.09 -2.91 21.43
C ASP A 390 -14.96 -2.34 22.30
N ASP A 391 -13.76 -2.84 22.12
CA ASP A 391 -12.60 -2.52 22.95
C ASP A 391 -11.55 -1.65 22.25
N ARG A 392 -11.67 -1.42 20.94
CA ARG A 392 -10.67 -0.70 20.13
C ARG A 392 -10.42 0.74 20.59
N GLY A 393 -11.41 1.42 21.12
CA GLY A 393 -11.30 2.83 21.49
C GLY A 393 -10.41 3.13 22.71
N ARG A 394 -9.98 2.10 23.44
CA ARG A 394 -9.16 2.25 24.65
C ARG A 394 -7.69 1.89 24.45
N LEU A 395 -7.41 1.03 23.48
CA LEU A 395 -6.05 0.63 23.16
C LEU A 395 -5.43 1.64 22.18
N LEU A 396 -4.19 2.02 22.43
CA LEU A 396 -3.43 2.95 21.60
C LEU A 396 -2.27 2.22 20.92
N SER A 397 -1.91 2.66 19.75
CA SER A 397 -0.72 2.17 19.05
C SER A 397 0.54 2.34 19.89
N GLY A 398 1.39 1.32 19.92
CA GLY A 398 2.62 1.30 20.70
C GLY A 398 2.45 0.78 22.14
N MET A 399 1.23 0.43 22.60
CA MET A 399 1.04 -0.17 23.90
C MET A 399 1.61 -1.58 23.95
N ASN A 400 2.33 -1.89 25.04
CA ASN A 400 2.78 -3.25 25.32
C ASN A 400 1.64 -4.05 25.99
N VAL A 401 1.49 -5.29 25.54
CA VAL A 401 0.46 -6.21 25.99
C VAL A 401 1.02 -7.61 26.22
N SER A 402 0.35 -8.39 27.04
CA SER A 402 0.56 -9.83 27.17
C SER A 402 -0.57 -10.56 26.45
N ALA A 403 -0.21 -11.42 25.52
CA ALA A 403 -1.15 -12.24 24.76
C ALA A 403 -1.23 -13.64 25.35
N HIS A 404 -2.41 -14.09 25.71
CA HIS A 404 -2.70 -15.42 26.23
C HIS A 404 -3.45 -16.21 25.14
N PHE A 405 -2.75 -17.10 24.48
CA PHE A 405 -3.33 -17.95 23.44
C PHE A 405 -3.91 -19.21 24.05
N SER A 406 -5.21 -19.47 23.87
CA SER A 406 -5.91 -20.66 24.38
C SER A 406 -5.64 -21.85 23.48
N CYS A 407 -4.65 -22.68 23.78
CA CYS A 407 -4.20 -23.81 22.96
C CYS A 407 -5.01 -25.10 23.19
N GLY A 408 -6.22 -24.99 23.72
CA GLY A 408 -7.12 -26.12 23.98
C GLY A 408 -7.15 -26.56 25.43
N THR A 409 -8.12 -27.44 25.77
CA THR A 409 -8.29 -28.02 27.09
C THR A 409 -7.79 -29.46 27.10
N LEU A 410 -6.95 -29.78 28.07
CA LEU A 410 -6.60 -31.16 28.39
C LEU A 410 -7.59 -31.70 29.39
N ASP A 411 -8.60 -32.43 28.93
CA ASP A 411 -9.60 -33.04 29.78
C ASP A 411 -9.03 -34.31 30.45
N ASN A 412 -9.46 -34.56 31.70
CA ASN A 412 -9.10 -35.75 32.44
C ASN A 412 -7.59 -35.88 32.77
N ALA A 413 -6.86 -34.74 32.85
CA ALA A 413 -5.45 -34.70 33.19
C ALA A 413 -5.24 -34.86 34.70
N LEU A 414 -4.13 -35.55 35.11
CA LEU A 414 -3.74 -35.63 36.51
C LEU A 414 -3.09 -34.31 36.94
N LEU A 415 -3.69 -33.64 37.91
CA LEU A 415 -3.27 -32.33 38.40
C LEU A 415 -2.60 -32.43 39.74
N VAL A 416 -1.50 -31.74 39.87
CA VAL A 416 -0.74 -31.59 41.10
C VAL A 416 -0.41 -30.11 41.31
N PRO A 417 -0.59 -29.57 42.52
CA PRO A 417 -0.15 -28.19 42.77
C PRO A 417 1.34 -28.03 42.42
N THR A 418 1.67 -26.95 41.69
CA THR A 418 3.02 -26.70 41.17
C THR A 418 4.09 -26.69 42.28
N VAL A 419 3.69 -26.27 43.51
CA VAL A 419 4.56 -26.26 44.71
C VAL A 419 5.00 -27.65 45.15
N CYS A 420 4.34 -28.73 44.69
CA CYS A 420 4.71 -30.11 45.01
C CYS A 420 5.82 -30.67 44.12
N ILE A 421 6.19 -29.97 43.07
CA ILE A 421 7.20 -30.43 42.11
C ILE A 421 8.58 -30.02 42.61
N VAL A 422 9.44 -31.01 42.80
CA VAL A 422 10.83 -30.81 43.20
C VAL A 422 11.78 -31.41 42.17
N SER A 423 12.94 -30.80 42.00
CA SER A 423 13.99 -31.33 41.12
C SER A 423 15.11 -31.98 41.93
N ARG A 424 15.50 -33.19 41.51
CA ARG A 424 16.63 -33.90 42.11
C ARG A 424 17.56 -34.41 41.02
N HIS A 425 18.83 -33.97 41.02
CA HIS A 425 19.83 -34.32 40.02
C HIS A 425 19.34 -34.06 38.56
N GLY A 426 18.66 -32.93 38.33
CA GLY A 426 18.14 -32.55 37.03
C GLY A 426 16.90 -33.34 36.56
N LYS A 427 16.27 -34.14 37.43
CA LYS A 427 15.03 -34.85 37.13
C LYS A 427 13.88 -34.33 37.98
N SER A 428 12.77 -33.96 37.34
CA SER A 428 11.56 -33.50 38.04
C SER A 428 10.83 -34.69 38.69
N GLY A 429 10.34 -34.47 39.89
CA GLY A 429 9.60 -35.47 40.66
C GLY A 429 8.71 -34.85 41.72
N VAL A 430 7.98 -35.66 42.43
CA VAL A 430 7.16 -35.28 43.57
C VAL A 430 7.56 -36.12 44.79
N LEU A 431 7.30 -35.60 45.98
CA LEU A 431 7.50 -36.33 47.22
C LEU A 431 6.19 -37.01 47.63
N ILE A 432 6.20 -38.32 47.69
CA ILE A 432 5.06 -39.13 48.16
C ILE A 432 5.34 -39.70 49.53
N PRO A 433 4.33 -39.81 50.44
CA PRO A 433 4.53 -40.44 51.71
C PRO A 433 4.75 -41.95 51.56
N ALA A 434 5.82 -42.48 52.15
CA ALA A 434 6.03 -43.92 52.32
C ALA A 434 5.12 -44.45 53.47
N ALA A 435 5.08 -45.76 53.66
CA ALA A 435 4.23 -46.39 54.69
C ALA A 435 4.55 -45.92 56.12
N ASP A 436 5.75 -45.41 56.34
CA ASP A 436 6.23 -44.84 57.60
C ASP A 436 6.08 -43.30 57.72
N GLY A 437 5.44 -42.67 56.72
CA GLY A 437 5.24 -41.22 56.63
C GLY A 437 6.45 -40.42 56.16
N THR A 438 7.54 -41.07 55.80
CA THR A 438 8.75 -40.38 55.28
C THR A 438 8.56 -39.95 53.84
N PRO A 439 9.04 -38.76 53.42
CA PRO A 439 8.93 -38.30 52.03
C PRO A 439 9.88 -39.09 51.14
N THR A 440 9.33 -39.80 50.14
CA THR A 440 10.07 -40.53 49.12
C THR A 440 9.94 -39.83 47.77
N PHE A 441 11.07 -39.60 47.10
CA PHE A 441 11.08 -38.98 45.78
C PHE A 441 10.61 -39.96 44.71
N LYS A 442 9.58 -39.58 44.00
CA LYS A 442 9.06 -40.32 42.84
C LYS A 442 9.24 -39.49 41.57
N HIS A 443 9.99 -40.02 40.61
CA HIS A 443 10.18 -39.36 39.32
C HIS A 443 8.86 -39.30 38.56
N VAL A 444 8.52 -38.10 38.05
CA VAL A 444 7.33 -37.86 37.24
C VAL A 444 7.72 -37.14 35.97
N ARG A 445 6.95 -37.38 34.87
CA ARG A 445 7.04 -36.58 33.68
C ARG A 445 6.03 -35.46 33.78
N VAL A 446 6.53 -34.26 33.93
CA VAL A 446 5.74 -33.03 34.05
C VAL A 446 5.23 -32.63 32.67
N GLY A 447 3.98 -32.19 32.60
CA GLY A 447 3.33 -31.58 31.44
C GLY A 447 3.21 -30.06 31.59
N PRO A 448 2.29 -29.43 30.87
CA PRO A 448 2.06 -28.01 30.94
C PRO A 448 1.54 -27.60 32.34
N THR A 449 1.90 -26.38 32.73
CA THR A 449 1.42 -25.75 33.97
C THR A 449 0.34 -24.72 33.62
N SER A 450 -0.75 -24.71 34.39
CA SER A 450 -1.80 -23.71 34.25
C SER A 450 -2.18 -23.20 35.65
N GLY A 451 -1.98 -21.91 35.87
CA GLY A 451 -2.19 -21.28 37.17
C GLY A 451 -1.35 -21.93 38.28
N THR A 452 -2.03 -22.42 39.31
CA THR A 452 -1.40 -23.08 40.47
C THR A 452 -1.17 -24.58 40.31
N ASN A 453 -1.65 -25.19 39.20
CA ASN A 453 -1.61 -26.63 38.98
C ASN A 453 -0.72 -26.99 37.80
N THR A 454 -0.02 -28.13 37.90
CA THR A 454 0.79 -28.70 36.82
C THR A 454 0.26 -30.07 36.46
N VAL A 455 0.15 -30.33 35.16
CA VAL A 455 -0.26 -31.62 34.64
C VAL A 455 0.87 -32.63 34.79
N ILE A 456 0.54 -33.84 35.24
CA ILE A 456 1.51 -34.96 35.30
C ILE A 456 1.14 -35.98 34.20
N ASN A 457 2.02 -36.11 33.22
CA ASN A 457 1.82 -37.02 32.09
C ASN A 457 2.08 -38.48 32.45
N ARG A 458 3.04 -38.76 33.38
CA ARG A 458 3.38 -40.13 33.82
C ARG A 458 4.01 -40.08 35.22
N GLY A 459 3.77 -41.13 36.02
CA GLY A 459 4.45 -41.35 37.27
C GLY A 459 3.53 -41.33 38.50
N LEU A 460 2.30 -40.82 38.41
CA LEU A 460 1.31 -40.81 39.49
C LEU A 460 0.00 -41.48 39.04
N LYS A 461 -0.80 -41.84 40.04
CA LYS A 461 -2.17 -42.31 39.88
C LYS A 461 -3.12 -41.34 40.55
N GLU A 462 -4.37 -41.33 40.10
CA GLU A 462 -5.42 -40.61 40.79
C GLU A 462 -5.57 -41.07 42.23
N GLY A 463 -5.64 -40.11 43.14
CA GLY A 463 -5.71 -40.40 44.57
C GLY A 463 -4.38 -40.51 45.29
N ASP A 464 -3.23 -40.54 44.60
CA ASP A 464 -1.92 -40.50 45.24
C ASP A 464 -1.80 -39.21 46.08
N LEU A 465 -1.17 -39.30 47.26
CA LEU A 465 -0.89 -38.15 48.10
C LEU A 465 0.50 -37.60 47.79
N VAL A 466 0.62 -36.30 47.62
CA VAL A 466 1.89 -35.60 47.38
C VAL A 466 2.09 -34.52 48.44
N PHE A 467 3.32 -34.30 48.89
CA PHE A 467 3.61 -33.28 49.90
C PHE A 467 3.51 -31.86 49.29
N LEU A 468 2.80 -30.95 50.02
CA LEU A 468 2.60 -29.54 49.71
C LEU A 468 3.80 -28.67 50.17
N GLY A 469 5.01 -29.01 49.78
CA GLY A 469 6.19 -28.27 50.19
C GLY A 469 6.73 -28.69 51.56
N LEU A 470 7.97 -29.16 51.60
CA LEU A 470 8.76 -29.27 52.79
C LEU A 470 9.50 -27.95 53.02
N ASP A 471 9.76 -27.59 54.28
CA ASP A 471 10.51 -26.40 54.62
C ASP A 471 11.87 -26.39 53.91
N LYS A 472 12.33 -25.26 53.42
CA LYS A 472 13.57 -25.15 52.61
C LYS A 472 14.77 -25.79 53.30
N ASP A 473 14.81 -25.72 54.64
CA ASP A 473 15.88 -26.31 55.44
C ASP A 473 15.82 -27.86 55.47
N GLN A 474 14.65 -28.45 55.38
CA GLN A 474 14.46 -29.90 55.31
C GLN A 474 14.75 -30.44 53.89
N LEU A 475 14.43 -29.68 52.86
CA LEU A 475 14.75 -30.03 51.46
C LEU A 475 16.25 -29.99 51.19
N GLN A 476 16.97 -28.97 51.69
CA GLN A 476 18.42 -28.86 51.53
C GLN A 476 19.19 -29.95 52.30
N LYS A 477 18.74 -30.33 53.48
CA LYS A 477 19.36 -31.42 54.26
C LYS A 477 19.25 -32.80 53.59
N GLN A 478 18.26 -32.98 52.69
CA GLN A 478 18.03 -34.21 51.97
C GLN A 478 18.49 -34.14 50.50
N GLY A 479 19.16 -33.05 50.07
CA GLY A 479 19.72 -32.90 48.71
C GLY A 479 18.68 -32.60 47.65
N TYR A 480 17.55 -31.99 48.00
CA TYR A 480 16.51 -31.56 47.05
C TYR A 480 16.63 -30.06 46.78
N ASN A 481 16.66 -29.68 45.49
CA ASN A 481 16.54 -28.28 45.08
C ASN A 481 15.08 -27.99 44.66
N SER A 482 14.48 -26.98 45.27
CA SER A 482 13.20 -26.47 44.80
C SER A 482 13.43 -25.54 43.60
N GLU A 483 12.99 -25.91 42.39
CA GLU A 483 12.87 -25.01 41.27
C GLU A 483 11.68 -24.05 41.49
N SER A 484 11.90 -22.96 42.23
CA SER A 484 11.05 -21.79 42.10
C SER A 484 11.71 -20.89 41.07
N GLY A 485 11.07 -20.71 39.89
CA GLY A 485 11.55 -19.85 38.85
C GLY A 485 11.79 -18.42 39.32
N SER A 486 13.04 -18.03 39.38
CA SER A 486 13.51 -16.66 39.40
C SER A 486 14.85 -16.63 38.70
N GLY A 487 14.82 -16.33 37.41
CA GLY A 487 15.99 -15.97 36.62
C GLY A 487 16.53 -14.63 37.11
N GLY A 488 17.51 -14.65 38.00
CA GLY A 488 18.27 -13.49 38.43
C GLY A 488 19.75 -13.80 38.32
N GLY A 489 20.35 -13.51 37.18
CA GLY A 489 21.78 -13.59 36.97
C GLY A 489 22.53 -12.57 37.82
N ARG A 490 23.33 -13.06 38.77
CA ARG A 490 24.41 -12.30 39.38
C ARG A 490 25.74 -12.82 38.82
N GLY A 491 26.32 -12.10 37.87
CA GLY A 491 27.72 -12.19 37.53
C GLY A 491 28.55 -11.41 38.53
N GLY A 492 29.30 -12.13 39.35
CA GLY A 492 30.31 -11.55 40.24
C GLY A 492 31.60 -11.24 39.48
N GLY A 493 32.13 -10.08 39.75
CA GLY A 493 33.36 -9.56 39.20
C GLY A 493 34.62 -10.25 39.74
N GLY A 494 35.65 -10.22 38.94
CA GLY A 494 37.02 -10.57 39.27
C GLY A 494 37.97 -9.49 38.84
N PHE A 495 38.66 -8.93 39.75
CA PHE A 495 39.77 -8.00 39.67
C PHE A 495 40.91 -8.52 38.78
N GLY A 496 41.55 -7.63 38.04
CA GLY A 496 42.85 -7.87 37.39
C GLY A 496 43.41 -6.63 36.78
N GLY A 497 44.22 -5.90 37.52
CA GLY A 497 44.93 -4.75 37.00
C GLY A 497 46.13 -5.13 36.13
N GLY A 498 46.52 -4.25 35.23
CA GLY A 498 47.71 -4.36 34.39
C GLY A 498 48.01 -3.03 33.70
N ARG A 499 49.03 -2.36 34.18
CA ARG A 499 49.70 -1.13 33.67
C ARG A 499 50.44 -1.38 32.37
N GLY A 500 50.63 -0.31 31.58
CA GLY A 500 51.68 -0.09 30.60
C GLY A 500 51.05 0.34 29.27
N GLY A 501 51.18 1.51 28.76
CA GLY A 501 52.38 2.30 28.54
C GLY A 501 52.65 2.29 27.08
N GLY A 502 52.62 3.50 26.46
CA GLY A 502 53.49 3.76 25.35
C GLY A 502 52.87 4.11 23.98
N VAL A 503 52.85 5.43 23.70
CA VAL A 503 53.40 6.07 22.48
C VAL A 503 52.87 5.63 21.12
N GLY A 504 52.03 6.40 20.41
CA GLY A 504 52.48 7.50 19.55
C GLY A 504 52.80 7.02 18.13
N THR A 505 52.05 7.46 17.15
CA THR A 505 52.57 8.11 15.93
C THR A 505 51.43 8.40 14.95
N SER A 506 51.29 9.63 14.67
CA SER A 506 50.83 10.43 13.52
C SER A 506 50.88 9.78 12.14
N ALA A 507 49.77 9.94 11.40
CA ALA A 507 49.61 10.44 10.02
C ALA A 507 50.25 9.64 8.86
N PRO A 508 49.86 9.83 7.57
CA PRO A 508 49.16 10.94 6.96
C PRO A 508 48.08 10.55 5.90
N ILE A 509 47.31 11.57 5.54
CA ILE A 509 46.42 11.68 4.38
C ILE A 509 47.23 11.66 3.06
N PRO A 510 46.70 11.20 1.94
CA PRO A 510 47.00 11.81 0.65
C PRO A 510 45.77 12.48 0.02
N ARG A 511 46.10 13.68 -0.48
CA ARG A 511 45.34 14.56 -1.36
C ARG A 511 45.34 14.04 -2.80
N SER A 512 44.30 14.56 -3.54
CA SER A 512 44.29 14.96 -4.95
C SER A 512 44.12 13.83 -5.99
N LEU A 513 43.46 14.01 -7.13
CA LEU A 513 43.22 15.08 -8.12
C LEU A 513 42.00 14.66 -8.95
N ALA A 514 41.08 15.53 -9.20
CA ALA A 514 40.79 16.25 -10.45
C ALA A 514 40.84 15.46 -11.78
N HIS A 515 39.69 15.20 -12.34
CA HIS A 515 39.26 15.70 -13.65
C HIS A 515 37.77 15.63 -13.75
#